data_b595421b21eb564b8d4c2876acdd5006
#
_entry.id   b595421b21eb564b8d4c2876acdd5006
#
_cell.length_a   1.000
_cell.length_b   1.000
_cell.length_c   1.000
_cell.angle_alpha   90.00
_cell.angle_beta   90.00
_cell.angle_gamma   90.00
#
_symmetry.space_group_name_H-M   'P 1'
#
loop_
_entity.id
_entity.type
_entity.pdbx_description
1 polymer ?
#
loop_
_entity_poly.entity_id
_entity_poly.type
_entity_poly.pdbx_seq_one_letter_code
_entity_poly.pdbx_strand_id
1 'polypeptide(L)'
;MDQLAPLGYYRGQVSPDRNAPVRALVTRSREESENLAAALAARGVEALVEPLIEVHYRAPGGIGLAGVQAVLCTSANGVRALARASGERGIPLLAVGDATAARARAEGFRRVESAGGDVGDLAHLAAARLRPRDGSLLHVAGDVVAGDLLGLLRAQGFIVDRRILYEARAVAALSPSAISGLRSGTIAFALFFSPRTAATFVGLAAAAGVAESCAQVVALSISAAADAALAAVPWYDRRTALRPNQPALLDAVDRILDEMRNKE
;
A
#
# COMPACT_ATOMS: atom_id res chain seq x y z
N MET A 1 12.22 10.86 -31.89
CA MET A 1 11.46 12.02 -31.39
C MET A 1 9.99 11.69 -31.62
N ASP A 2 9.42 10.87 -30.72
CA ASP A 2 7.99 10.57 -30.77
C ASP A 2 7.23 11.75 -30.19
N GLN A 3 6.45 12.41 -31.01
CA GLN A 3 5.51 13.44 -30.58
C GLN A 3 4.37 12.74 -29.82
N LEU A 4 4.42 12.77 -28.49
CA LEU A 4 3.28 12.43 -27.65
C LEU A 4 2.08 13.27 -28.09
N ALA A 5 0.96 12.62 -28.40
CA ALA A 5 -0.28 13.32 -28.73
C ALA A 5 -0.67 14.26 -27.60
N PRO A 6 -1.17 15.47 -27.88
CA PRO A 6 -1.51 16.44 -26.83
C PRO A 6 -2.64 15.93 -25.94
N LEU A 7 -2.52 16.17 -24.61
CA LEU A 7 -3.50 15.75 -23.59
C LEU A 7 -4.94 16.24 -23.83
N GLY A 8 -5.15 17.26 -24.64
CA GLY A 8 -6.49 17.68 -25.11
C GLY A 8 -7.21 16.64 -25.99
N TYR A 9 -6.44 15.78 -26.68
CA TYR A 9 -6.96 14.61 -27.37
C TYR A 9 -7.52 13.54 -26.39
N TYR A 10 -7.03 13.59 -25.15
CA TYR A 10 -7.35 12.67 -24.07
C TYR A 10 -8.81 12.81 -23.58
N ARG A 11 -9.31 14.05 -23.38
CA ARG A 11 -10.70 14.26 -22.93
C ARG A 11 -11.75 13.86 -23.97
N GLY A 12 -11.43 13.99 -25.24
CA GLY A 12 -12.32 13.58 -26.34
C GLY A 12 -12.45 12.06 -26.52
N GLN A 13 -11.47 11.29 -25.98
CA GLN A 13 -11.48 9.83 -26.06
C GLN A 13 -11.85 9.15 -24.74
N VAL A 14 -11.63 9.79 -23.59
CA VAL A 14 -11.89 9.23 -22.25
C VAL A 14 -13.36 9.36 -21.83
N SER A 15 -14.10 10.33 -22.34
CA SER A 15 -15.55 10.39 -22.15
C SER A 15 -16.20 11.17 -23.28
N PRO A 16 -17.23 10.64 -23.95
CA PRO A 16 -18.06 11.41 -24.88
C PRO A 16 -18.84 12.52 -24.15
N ASP A 17 -18.93 12.47 -22.81
CA ASP A 17 -19.55 13.49 -21.98
C ASP A 17 -18.44 14.36 -21.33
N ARG A 18 -18.33 15.62 -21.80
CA ARG A 18 -17.38 16.61 -21.24
C ARG A 18 -17.63 16.94 -19.78
N ASN A 19 -18.79 16.55 -19.22
CA ASN A 19 -19.16 16.74 -17.83
C ASN A 19 -18.91 15.50 -16.96
N ALA A 20 -18.46 14.37 -17.53
CA ALA A 20 -18.17 13.20 -16.73
C ALA A 20 -16.98 13.43 -15.78
N PRO A 21 -17.08 13.03 -14.51
CA PRO A 21 -15.98 13.18 -13.55
C PRO A 21 -14.74 12.41 -14.01
N VAL A 22 -13.57 13.03 -13.83
CA VAL A 22 -12.29 12.34 -14.03
C VAL A 22 -12.19 11.20 -13.01
N ARG A 23 -11.90 9.99 -13.44
CA ARG A 23 -11.85 8.81 -12.57
C ARG A 23 -10.44 8.28 -12.40
N ALA A 24 -10.11 7.87 -11.18
CA ALA A 24 -8.84 7.26 -10.83
C ALA A 24 -9.04 5.84 -10.28
N LEU A 25 -8.31 4.85 -10.83
CA LEU A 25 -8.20 3.53 -10.27
C LEU A 25 -7.21 3.56 -9.09
N VAL A 26 -7.67 3.23 -7.88
CA VAL A 26 -6.86 3.24 -6.65
C VAL A 26 -6.58 1.82 -6.21
N THR A 27 -5.34 1.35 -6.35
CA THR A 27 -4.97 -0.07 -6.19
C THR A 27 -4.58 -0.47 -4.75
N ARG A 28 -4.85 0.39 -3.76
CA ARG A 28 -4.64 0.11 -2.32
C ARG A 28 -5.79 -0.65 -1.70
N SER A 29 -5.57 -1.16 -0.48
CA SER A 29 -6.65 -1.72 0.35
C SER A 29 -7.75 -0.68 0.60
N ARG A 30 -9.00 -1.12 0.78
CA ARG A 30 -10.13 -0.20 1.04
C ARG A 30 -9.86 0.71 2.24
N GLU A 31 -9.35 0.16 3.33
CA GLU A 31 -9.05 0.89 4.57
C GLU A 31 -8.00 2.00 4.38
N GLU A 32 -7.02 1.78 3.49
CA GLU A 32 -5.98 2.77 3.20
C GLU A 32 -6.41 3.77 2.11
N SER A 33 -7.51 3.48 1.41
CA SER A 33 -8.01 4.29 0.30
C SER A 33 -8.96 5.40 0.74
N GLU A 34 -9.54 5.36 1.94
CA GLU A 34 -10.55 6.33 2.40
C GLU A 34 -10.03 7.77 2.37
N ASN A 35 -8.90 8.03 3.01
CA ASN A 35 -8.27 9.35 3.01
C ASN A 35 -7.80 9.78 1.62
N LEU A 36 -7.34 8.83 0.81
CA LEU A 36 -6.92 9.10 -0.55
C LEU A 36 -8.11 9.43 -1.45
N ALA A 37 -9.22 8.70 -1.33
CA ALA A 37 -10.44 8.96 -2.08
C ALA A 37 -11.01 10.35 -1.75
N ALA A 38 -11.01 10.75 -0.48
CA ALA A 38 -11.39 12.11 -0.08
C ALA A 38 -10.46 13.18 -0.67
N ALA A 39 -9.15 12.93 -0.67
CA ALA A 39 -8.17 13.85 -1.25
C ALA A 39 -8.29 13.97 -2.79
N LEU A 40 -8.64 12.88 -3.48
CA LEU A 40 -8.93 12.87 -4.91
C LEU A 40 -10.26 13.59 -5.21
N ALA A 41 -11.30 13.35 -4.41
CA ALA A 41 -12.59 14.02 -4.57
C ALA A 41 -12.49 15.54 -4.41
N ALA A 42 -11.66 16.04 -3.48
CA ALA A 42 -11.34 17.46 -3.32
C ALA A 42 -10.69 18.08 -4.57
N ARG A 43 -10.14 17.27 -5.48
CA ARG A 43 -9.54 17.64 -6.77
C ARG A 43 -10.47 17.44 -7.97
N GLY A 44 -11.72 17.04 -7.72
CA GLY A 44 -12.67 16.69 -8.78
C GLY A 44 -12.40 15.33 -9.43
N VAL A 45 -11.67 14.45 -8.76
CA VAL A 45 -11.35 13.10 -9.25
C VAL A 45 -12.13 12.05 -8.45
N GLU A 46 -12.95 11.26 -9.14
CA GLU A 46 -13.68 10.13 -8.54
C GLU A 46 -12.75 8.92 -8.37
N ALA A 47 -12.64 8.39 -7.16
CA ALA A 47 -11.83 7.21 -6.89
C ALA A 47 -12.61 5.91 -7.10
N LEU A 48 -12.17 5.07 -8.04
CA LEU A 48 -12.57 3.67 -8.12
C LEU A 48 -11.58 2.83 -7.32
N VAL A 49 -11.97 2.43 -6.12
CA VAL A 49 -11.11 1.64 -5.23
C VAL A 49 -11.10 0.19 -5.68
N GLU A 50 -9.94 -0.28 -6.14
CA GLU A 50 -9.67 -1.60 -6.70
C GLU A 50 -8.51 -2.27 -5.93
N PRO A 51 -8.74 -2.85 -4.76
CA PRO A 51 -7.71 -3.50 -3.99
C PRO A 51 -7.18 -4.73 -4.75
N LEU A 52 -5.89 -4.73 -5.07
CA LEU A 52 -5.26 -5.84 -5.79
C LEU A 52 -4.58 -6.84 -4.85
N ILE A 53 -4.46 -6.49 -3.57
CA ILE A 53 -3.94 -7.35 -2.52
C ILE A 53 -4.98 -7.41 -1.40
N GLU A 54 -5.42 -8.60 -1.06
CA GLU A 54 -6.29 -8.89 0.08
C GLU A 54 -5.49 -9.42 1.24
N VAL A 55 -5.82 -8.94 2.45
CA VAL A 55 -5.21 -9.41 3.69
C VAL A 55 -6.15 -10.39 4.37
N HIS A 56 -5.72 -11.64 4.42
CA HIS A 56 -6.42 -12.71 5.11
C HIS A 56 -5.82 -12.88 6.51
N TYR A 57 -6.57 -12.50 7.54
CA TYR A 57 -6.13 -12.65 8.93
C TYR A 57 -6.31 -14.09 9.38
N ARG A 58 -5.24 -14.66 9.95
CA ARG A 58 -5.27 -15.94 10.61
C ARG A 58 -5.65 -15.68 12.08
N ALA A 59 -6.84 -16.08 12.47
CA ALA A 59 -7.31 -15.95 13.85
C ALA A 59 -7.65 -17.34 14.43
N PRO A 60 -6.69 -18.19 14.72
CA PRO A 60 -6.96 -19.39 15.51
C PRO A 60 -6.95 -19.01 16.98
N GLY A 61 -8.11 -19.09 17.65
CA GLY A 61 -8.23 -19.32 19.09
C GLY A 61 -7.56 -18.34 20.08
N GLY A 62 -7.05 -17.21 19.61
CA GLY A 62 -6.30 -16.26 20.42
C GLY A 62 -4.78 -16.53 20.45
N ILE A 63 -4.01 -15.51 20.79
CA ILE A 63 -2.57 -15.61 21.01
C ILE A 63 -2.23 -15.30 22.46
N GLY A 64 -1.60 -16.26 23.16
CA GLY A 64 -1.10 -16.04 24.52
C GLY A 64 0.15 -15.16 24.48
N LEU A 65 0.17 -14.13 25.35
CA LEU A 65 1.32 -13.22 25.48
C LEU A 65 2.06 -13.42 26.83
N ALA A 66 1.80 -14.53 27.51
CA ALA A 66 2.50 -14.88 28.76
C ALA A 66 4.00 -15.06 28.49
N GLY A 67 4.85 -14.41 29.28
CA GLY A 67 6.30 -14.45 29.11
C GLY A 67 6.85 -13.60 27.95
N VAL A 68 5.99 -12.91 27.20
CA VAL A 68 6.39 -11.95 26.16
C VAL A 68 6.58 -10.57 26.81
N GLN A 69 7.79 -10.02 26.70
CA GLN A 69 8.09 -8.68 27.23
C GLN A 69 7.67 -7.57 26.28
N ALA A 70 7.70 -7.81 24.94
CA ALA A 70 7.27 -6.85 23.92
C ALA A 70 6.86 -7.54 22.62
N VAL A 71 5.98 -6.88 21.87
CA VAL A 71 5.59 -7.26 20.52
C VAL A 71 6.26 -6.35 19.50
N LEU A 72 6.73 -6.94 18.41
CA LEU A 72 7.37 -6.25 17.28
C LEU A 72 6.45 -6.32 16.06
N CYS A 73 6.14 -5.17 15.47
CA CYS A 73 5.31 -5.08 14.28
C CYS A 73 6.04 -4.33 13.16
N THR A 74 6.25 -5.01 12.02
CA THR A 74 6.86 -4.44 10.83
C THR A 74 5.85 -3.91 9.81
N SER A 75 4.54 -3.97 10.12
CA SER A 75 3.48 -3.45 9.25
C SER A 75 2.20 -3.14 10.01
N ALA A 76 1.37 -2.26 9.46
CA ALA A 76 0.03 -1.98 9.97
C ALA A 76 -0.86 -3.24 9.98
N ASN A 77 -0.68 -4.15 9.01
CA ASN A 77 -1.43 -5.41 8.95
C ASN A 77 -1.06 -6.35 10.10
N GLY A 78 0.21 -6.37 10.53
CA GLY A 78 0.65 -7.09 11.72
C GLY A 78 -0.03 -6.56 12.99
N VAL A 79 -0.15 -5.25 13.11
CA VAL A 79 -0.88 -4.61 14.23
C VAL A 79 -2.36 -5.02 14.23
N ARG A 80 -3.05 -4.94 13.08
CA ARG A 80 -4.46 -5.36 12.96
C ARG A 80 -4.63 -6.84 13.28
N ALA A 81 -3.71 -7.68 12.81
CA ALA A 81 -3.72 -9.11 13.08
C ALA A 81 -3.57 -9.40 14.58
N LEU A 82 -2.65 -8.72 15.26
CA LEU A 82 -2.47 -8.81 16.70
C LEU A 82 -3.73 -8.35 17.45
N ALA A 83 -4.30 -7.22 17.06
CA ALA A 83 -5.50 -6.65 17.67
C ALA A 83 -6.72 -7.59 17.61
N ARG A 84 -6.82 -8.38 16.54
CA ARG A 84 -7.84 -9.42 16.36
C ARG A 84 -7.53 -10.70 17.14
N ALA A 85 -6.26 -11.04 17.26
CA ALA A 85 -5.81 -12.27 17.91
C ALA A 85 -5.68 -12.16 19.45
N SER A 86 -5.61 -10.95 20.01
CA SER A 86 -5.48 -10.71 21.44
C SER A 86 -6.25 -9.48 21.89
N GLY A 87 -6.88 -9.56 23.06
CA GLY A 87 -7.47 -8.40 23.75
C GLY A 87 -6.46 -7.57 24.56
N GLU A 88 -5.23 -8.05 24.71
CA GLU A 88 -4.19 -7.35 25.48
C GLU A 88 -3.75 -6.06 24.76
N ARG A 89 -3.80 -4.94 25.47
CA ARG A 89 -3.44 -3.60 24.95
C ARG A 89 -2.37 -2.89 25.78
N GLY A 90 -1.94 -3.50 26.88
CA GLY A 90 -0.92 -2.97 27.80
C GLY A 90 0.49 -3.42 27.50
N ILE A 91 0.67 -4.44 26.67
CA ILE A 91 1.99 -4.93 26.29
C ILE A 91 2.76 -3.86 25.50
N PRO A 92 4.07 -3.69 25.71
CA PRO A 92 4.91 -2.86 24.87
C PRO A 92 4.85 -3.31 23.40
N LEU A 93 4.63 -2.36 22.48
CA LEU A 93 4.63 -2.60 21.05
C LEU A 93 5.66 -1.69 20.40
N LEU A 94 6.66 -2.29 19.76
CA LEU A 94 7.67 -1.60 18.98
C LEU A 94 7.31 -1.74 17.50
N ALA A 95 7.15 -0.61 16.82
CA ALA A 95 6.78 -0.52 15.42
C ALA A 95 7.99 -0.12 14.57
N VAL A 96 8.11 -0.67 13.37
CA VAL A 96 9.19 -0.34 12.44
C VAL A 96 9.21 1.14 12.06
N GLY A 97 8.05 1.78 11.95
CA GLY A 97 7.93 3.17 11.56
C GLY A 97 6.62 3.81 12.02
N ASP A 98 6.51 5.12 11.79
CA ASP A 98 5.44 5.96 12.33
C ASP A 98 4.04 5.56 11.88
N ALA A 99 3.86 5.14 10.63
CA ALA A 99 2.57 4.67 10.13
C ALA A 99 2.08 3.40 10.86
N THR A 100 3.00 2.47 11.16
CA THR A 100 2.71 1.26 11.94
C THR A 100 2.41 1.60 13.40
N ALA A 101 3.16 2.54 13.99
CA ALA A 101 2.94 3.03 15.35
C ALA A 101 1.60 3.76 15.48
N ALA A 102 1.24 4.60 14.52
CA ALA A 102 -0.06 5.29 14.47
C ALA A 102 -1.21 4.28 14.42
N ARG A 103 -1.08 3.23 13.59
CA ARG A 103 -2.05 2.14 13.55
C ARG A 103 -2.16 1.43 14.91
N ALA A 104 -1.05 1.16 15.59
CA ALA A 104 -1.06 0.51 16.89
C ALA A 104 -1.81 1.34 17.95
N ARG A 105 -1.61 2.65 17.96
CA ARG A 105 -2.36 3.56 18.84
C ARG A 105 -3.86 3.57 18.52
N ALA A 106 -4.21 3.59 17.23
CA ALA A 106 -5.59 3.52 16.75
C ALA A 106 -6.31 2.20 17.13
N GLU A 107 -5.56 1.08 17.21
CA GLU A 107 -6.07 -0.21 17.71
C GLU A 107 -6.09 -0.31 19.26
N GLY A 108 -5.76 0.78 19.96
CA GLY A 108 -5.87 0.89 21.42
C GLY A 108 -4.62 0.45 22.19
N PHE A 109 -3.50 0.14 21.54
CA PHE A 109 -2.26 -0.17 22.26
C PHE A 109 -1.71 1.08 22.95
N ARG A 110 -1.45 0.95 24.27
CA ARG A 110 -1.10 2.08 25.12
C ARG A 110 0.41 2.39 25.19
N ARG A 111 1.26 1.38 24.96
CA ARG A 111 2.71 1.48 25.07
C ARG A 111 3.35 1.25 23.71
N VAL A 112 3.31 2.27 22.84
CA VAL A 112 3.76 2.17 21.44
C VAL A 112 4.94 3.10 21.20
N GLU A 113 6.04 2.54 20.71
CA GLU A 113 7.23 3.27 20.26
C GLU A 113 7.54 2.94 18.78
N SER A 114 7.96 3.95 18.03
CA SER A 114 8.35 3.83 16.61
C SER A 114 9.86 3.84 16.49
N ALA A 115 10.42 2.96 15.66
CA ALA A 115 11.83 3.00 15.30
C ALA A 115 12.11 4.07 14.22
N GLY A 116 11.09 4.54 13.51
CA GLY A 116 11.19 5.62 12.52
C GLY A 116 11.91 5.24 11.22
N GLY A 117 12.17 3.96 10.97
CA GLY A 117 12.99 3.53 9.85
C GLY A 117 12.70 2.12 9.35
N ASP A 118 13.71 1.28 9.35
CA ASP A 118 13.66 -0.07 8.82
C ASP A 118 13.76 -1.17 9.91
N VAL A 119 13.98 -2.41 9.47
CA VAL A 119 14.10 -3.58 10.35
C VAL A 119 15.34 -3.51 11.25
N GLY A 120 16.42 -2.89 10.77
CA GLY A 120 17.64 -2.64 11.55
C GLY A 120 17.37 -1.64 12.67
N ASP A 121 16.68 -0.54 12.36
CA ASP A 121 16.28 0.46 13.36
C ASP A 121 15.36 -0.13 14.43
N LEU A 122 14.44 -1.02 14.02
CA LEU A 122 13.57 -1.73 14.97
C LEU A 122 14.37 -2.65 15.90
N ALA A 123 15.38 -3.35 15.38
CA ALA A 123 16.26 -4.18 16.20
C ALA A 123 17.08 -3.34 17.18
N HIS A 124 17.62 -2.18 16.73
CA HIS A 124 18.34 -1.23 17.59
C HIS A 124 17.43 -0.66 18.70
N LEU A 125 16.21 -0.27 18.34
CA LEU A 125 15.23 0.21 19.32
C LEU A 125 14.92 -0.85 20.37
N ALA A 126 14.70 -2.10 19.96
CA ALA A 126 14.45 -3.21 20.88
C ALA A 126 15.63 -3.40 21.85
N ALA A 127 16.86 -3.41 21.37
CA ALA A 127 18.05 -3.53 22.19
C ALA A 127 18.26 -2.35 23.17
N ALA A 128 17.87 -1.16 22.77
CA ALA A 128 17.97 0.03 23.63
C ALA A 128 16.92 0.05 24.75
N ARG A 129 15.77 -0.60 24.59
CA ARG A 129 14.62 -0.56 25.50
C ARG A 129 14.42 -1.80 26.35
N LEU A 130 14.89 -2.95 25.86
CA LEU A 130 14.57 -4.27 26.40
C LEU A 130 15.83 -5.02 26.80
N ARG A 131 15.67 -6.08 27.60
CA ARG A 131 16.78 -6.94 28.02
C ARG A 131 16.46 -8.39 27.73
N PRO A 132 17.42 -9.17 27.19
CA PRO A 132 17.18 -10.57 26.80
C PRO A 132 16.63 -11.47 27.92
N ARG A 133 16.97 -11.17 29.19
CA ARG A 133 16.55 -11.97 30.37
C ARG A 133 15.14 -11.69 30.85
N ASP A 134 14.49 -10.60 30.40
CA ASP A 134 13.20 -10.14 30.93
C ASP A 134 11.99 -10.80 30.23
N GLY A 135 12.23 -11.70 29.28
CA GLY A 135 11.21 -12.45 28.56
C GLY A 135 11.50 -12.54 27.06
N SER A 136 10.62 -13.24 26.34
CA SER A 136 10.73 -13.36 24.88
C SER A 136 10.17 -12.11 24.16
N LEU A 137 10.55 -11.96 22.89
CA LEU A 137 9.96 -11.00 21.96
C LEU A 137 9.03 -11.74 21.00
N LEU A 138 7.90 -11.13 20.67
CA LEU A 138 6.98 -11.67 19.69
C LEU A 138 7.00 -10.82 18.43
N HIS A 139 7.50 -11.38 17.33
CA HIS A 139 7.37 -10.75 16.00
C HIS A 139 6.07 -11.18 15.34
N VAL A 140 5.10 -10.28 15.25
CA VAL A 140 3.87 -10.49 14.50
C VAL A 140 4.11 -10.16 13.03
N ALA A 141 4.06 -11.18 12.19
CA ALA A 141 4.44 -11.10 10.78
C ALA A 141 3.33 -11.57 9.84
N GLY A 142 3.46 -11.19 8.58
CA GLY A 142 2.80 -11.88 7.47
C GLY A 142 3.59 -13.11 7.03
N ASP A 143 3.05 -13.79 6.03
CA ASP A 143 3.70 -14.91 5.33
C ASP A 143 5.01 -14.47 4.65
N VAL A 144 5.01 -13.27 4.05
CA VAL A 144 6.19 -12.64 3.46
C VAL A 144 6.72 -11.55 4.39
N VAL A 145 8.01 -11.55 4.66
CA VAL A 145 8.69 -10.53 5.47
C VAL A 145 9.85 -9.90 4.70
N ALA A 146 10.10 -8.61 4.96
CA ALA A 146 11.27 -7.90 4.48
C ALA A 146 12.32 -7.83 5.58
N GLY A 147 13.56 -8.16 5.25
CA GLY A 147 14.70 -8.13 6.17
C GLY A 147 14.73 -9.28 7.20
N ASP A 148 15.82 -9.39 7.94
CA ASP A 148 16.06 -10.44 8.94
C ASP A 148 16.02 -9.90 10.37
N LEU A 149 14.83 -9.45 10.81
CA LEU A 149 14.63 -8.98 12.19
C LEU A 149 15.01 -10.05 13.24
N LEU A 150 14.70 -11.33 12.95
CA LEU A 150 14.96 -12.41 13.90
C LEU A 150 16.46 -12.64 14.09
N GLY A 151 17.23 -12.66 12.99
CA GLY A 151 18.68 -12.83 13.05
C GLY A 151 19.35 -11.68 13.80
N LEU A 152 18.96 -10.45 13.52
CA LEU A 152 19.47 -9.25 14.19
C LEU A 152 19.25 -9.27 15.70
N LEU A 153 18.06 -9.68 16.16
CA LEU A 153 17.72 -9.72 17.58
C LEU A 153 18.34 -10.92 18.28
N ARG A 154 18.40 -12.09 17.63
CA ARG A 154 19.06 -13.27 18.18
C ARG A 154 20.56 -13.07 18.38
N ALA A 155 21.21 -12.36 17.46
CA ALA A 155 22.61 -11.97 17.60
C ALA A 155 22.88 -11.08 18.83
N GLN A 156 21.83 -10.40 19.34
CA GLN A 156 21.87 -9.59 20.56
C GLN A 156 21.38 -10.36 21.82
N GLY A 157 21.18 -11.67 21.68
CA GLY A 157 20.81 -12.56 22.79
C GLY A 157 19.32 -12.65 23.12
N PHE A 158 18.44 -12.05 22.31
CA PHE A 158 17.00 -12.14 22.52
C PHE A 158 16.43 -13.49 22.05
N ILE A 159 15.46 -14.00 22.81
CA ILE A 159 14.57 -15.07 22.35
C ILE A 159 13.44 -14.41 21.57
N VAL A 160 13.30 -14.76 20.28
CA VAL A 160 12.29 -14.17 19.40
C VAL A 160 11.43 -15.26 18.80
N ASP A 161 10.13 -15.19 19.07
CA ASP A 161 9.10 -16.01 18.44
C ASP A 161 8.47 -15.23 17.30
N ARG A 162 8.36 -15.87 16.12
CA ARG A 162 7.63 -15.32 14.99
C ARG A 162 6.28 -16.00 14.86
N ARG A 163 5.22 -15.20 14.80
CA ARG A 163 3.86 -15.68 14.52
C ARG A 163 3.33 -15.07 13.24
N ILE A 164 2.97 -15.94 12.29
CA ILE A 164 2.31 -15.54 11.05
C ILE A 164 0.83 -15.42 11.34
N LEU A 165 0.33 -14.18 11.49
CA LEU A 165 -1.06 -13.89 11.83
C LEU A 165 -1.88 -13.37 10.65
N TYR A 166 -1.27 -13.14 9.49
CA TYR A 166 -1.96 -12.74 8.27
C TYR A 166 -1.20 -13.19 7.02
N GLU A 167 -1.93 -13.26 5.93
CA GLU A 167 -1.38 -13.46 4.58
C GLU A 167 -1.85 -12.32 3.69
N ALA A 168 -0.95 -11.82 2.85
CA ALA A 168 -1.28 -10.85 1.82
C ALA A 168 -1.32 -11.57 0.47
N ARG A 169 -2.51 -11.80 -0.08
CA ARG A 169 -2.72 -12.52 -1.35
C ARG A 169 -3.13 -11.56 -2.44
N ALA A 170 -2.63 -11.79 -3.66
CA ALA A 170 -3.17 -11.13 -4.83
C ALA A 170 -4.63 -11.59 -5.05
N VAL A 171 -5.49 -10.66 -5.48
CA VAL A 171 -6.84 -11.01 -5.92
C VAL A 171 -6.78 -11.87 -7.19
N ALA A 172 -7.80 -12.67 -7.43
CA ALA A 172 -7.84 -13.58 -8.58
C ALA A 172 -8.16 -12.87 -9.91
N ALA A 173 -8.85 -11.73 -9.87
CA ALA A 173 -9.27 -10.98 -11.05
C ALA A 173 -9.51 -9.51 -10.72
N LEU A 174 -9.49 -8.65 -11.75
CA LEU A 174 -10.01 -7.28 -11.65
C LEU A 174 -11.53 -7.31 -11.48
N SER A 175 -12.08 -6.32 -10.77
CA SER A 175 -13.52 -6.17 -10.66
C SER A 175 -14.18 -5.87 -12.00
N PRO A 176 -15.46 -6.24 -12.21
CA PRO A 176 -16.21 -5.85 -13.40
C PRO A 176 -16.21 -4.34 -13.64
N SER A 177 -16.24 -3.54 -12.57
CA SER A 177 -16.20 -2.07 -12.65
C SER A 177 -14.86 -1.55 -13.17
N ALA A 178 -13.74 -2.13 -12.73
CA ALA A 178 -12.41 -1.77 -13.22
C ALA A 178 -12.25 -2.18 -14.69
N ILE A 179 -12.65 -3.40 -15.07
CA ILE A 179 -12.63 -3.89 -16.45
C ILE A 179 -13.48 -2.99 -17.35
N SER A 180 -14.71 -2.69 -16.95
CA SER A 180 -15.61 -1.82 -17.72
C SER A 180 -15.03 -0.41 -17.86
N GLY A 181 -14.52 0.17 -16.77
CA GLY A 181 -13.93 1.52 -16.78
C GLY A 181 -12.69 1.63 -17.66
N LEU A 182 -11.83 0.60 -17.70
CA LEU A 182 -10.68 0.55 -18.60
C LEU A 182 -11.13 0.44 -20.07
N ARG A 183 -12.07 -0.46 -20.37
CA ARG A 183 -12.57 -0.65 -21.75
C ARG A 183 -13.30 0.57 -22.31
N SER A 184 -14.07 1.25 -21.46
CA SER A 184 -14.82 2.44 -21.87
C SER A 184 -13.98 3.73 -21.88
N GLY A 185 -12.70 3.67 -21.44
CA GLY A 185 -11.85 4.84 -21.34
C GLY A 185 -12.29 5.86 -20.28
N THR A 186 -13.11 5.45 -19.31
CA THR A 186 -13.56 6.35 -18.23
C THR A 186 -12.58 6.49 -17.08
N ILE A 187 -11.51 5.67 -17.04
CA ILE A 187 -10.42 5.75 -16.07
C ILE A 187 -9.29 6.57 -16.68
N ALA A 188 -9.01 7.74 -16.11
CA ALA A 188 -7.94 8.63 -16.56
C ALA A 188 -6.60 8.31 -15.88
N PHE A 189 -6.64 7.87 -14.62
CA PHE A 189 -5.46 7.60 -13.81
C PHE A 189 -5.51 6.20 -13.22
N ALA A 190 -4.34 5.59 -13.02
CA ALA A 190 -4.16 4.40 -12.17
C ALA A 190 -3.01 4.64 -11.19
N LEU A 191 -3.28 4.53 -9.88
CA LEU A 191 -2.34 4.85 -8.81
C LEU A 191 -1.78 3.58 -8.18
N PHE A 192 -0.44 3.47 -8.17
CA PHE A 192 0.30 2.29 -7.70
C PHE A 192 1.21 2.65 -6.53
N PHE A 193 1.05 1.94 -5.41
CA PHE A 193 1.72 2.22 -4.15
C PHE A 193 2.81 1.20 -3.79
N SER A 194 3.05 0.20 -4.62
CA SER A 194 4.13 -0.76 -4.43
C SER A 194 4.46 -1.51 -5.74
N PRO A 195 5.68 -2.01 -5.90
CA PRO A 195 6.04 -2.87 -7.03
C PRO A 195 5.17 -4.13 -7.12
N ARG A 196 4.82 -4.73 -5.98
CA ARG A 196 3.96 -5.92 -5.91
C ARG A 196 2.56 -5.64 -6.46
N THR A 197 1.95 -4.53 -6.06
CA THR A 197 0.61 -4.14 -6.55
C THR A 197 0.64 -3.83 -8.05
N ALA A 198 1.70 -3.16 -8.51
CA ALA A 198 1.91 -2.87 -9.93
C ALA A 198 2.03 -4.15 -10.77
N ALA A 199 2.89 -5.09 -10.35
CA ALA A 199 3.05 -6.37 -11.03
C ALA A 199 1.76 -7.21 -11.01
N THR A 200 1.01 -7.18 -9.90
CA THR A 200 -0.30 -7.85 -9.81
C THR A 200 -1.28 -7.27 -10.82
N PHE A 201 -1.36 -5.93 -10.94
CA PHE A 201 -2.22 -5.29 -11.95
C PHE A 201 -1.88 -5.73 -13.36
N VAL A 202 -0.59 -5.73 -13.72
CA VAL A 202 -0.13 -6.15 -15.06
C VAL A 202 -0.61 -7.55 -15.42
N GLY A 203 -0.43 -8.52 -14.49
CA GLY A 203 -0.91 -9.89 -14.71
C GLY A 203 -2.43 -9.97 -14.84
N LEU A 204 -3.18 -9.24 -14.00
CA LEU A 204 -4.64 -9.25 -14.02
C LEU A 204 -5.22 -8.52 -15.24
N ALA A 205 -4.59 -7.42 -15.69
CA ALA A 205 -5.00 -6.71 -16.88
C ALA A 205 -4.80 -7.56 -18.16
N ALA A 206 -3.69 -8.30 -18.23
CA ALA A 206 -3.43 -9.25 -19.30
C ALA A 206 -4.46 -10.39 -19.28
N ALA A 207 -4.70 -11.00 -18.13
CA ALA A 207 -5.68 -12.09 -17.97
C ALA A 207 -7.12 -11.65 -18.29
N ALA A 208 -7.49 -10.40 -18.00
CA ALA A 208 -8.80 -9.83 -18.32
C ALA A 208 -8.92 -9.33 -19.77
N GLY A 209 -7.83 -9.33 -20.55
CA GLY A 209 -7.81 -8.80 -21.93
C GLY A 209 -8.08 -7.28 -21.99
N VAL A 210 -7.56 -6.53 -21.00
CA VAL A 210 -7.70 -5.06 -20.93
C VAL A 210 -6.37 -4.33 -20.90
N ALA A 211 -5.26 -5.03 -21.14
CA ALA A 211 -3.93 -4.42 -21.14
C ALA A 211 -3.83 -3.28 -22.17
N GLU A 212 -4.33 -3.49 -23.39
CA GLU A 212 -4.34 -2.47 -24.44
C GLU A 212 -5.21 -1.25 -24.11
N SER A 213 -6.24 -1.42 -23.31
CA SER A 213 -7.08 -0.30 -22.84
C SER A 213 -6.32 0.66 -21.94
N CYS A 214 -5.21 0.23 -21.33
CA CYS A 214 -4.36 1.08 -20.50
C CYS A 214 -3.60 2.14 -21.32
N ALA A 215 -3.53 2.01 -22.66
CA ALA A 215 -2.97 3.05 -23.54
C ALA A 215 -3.69 4.40 -23.43
N GLN A 216 -4.84 4.45 -22.78
CA GLN A 216 -5.60 5.68 -22.50
C GLN A 216 -5.46 6.16 -21.04
N VAL A 217 -4.67 5.48 -20.21
CA VAL A 217 -4.56 5.73 -18.76
C VAL A 217 -3.18 6.26 -18.42
N VAL A 218 -3.10 7.28 -17.57
CA VAL A 218 -1.84 7.71 -16.96
C VAL A 218 -1.56 6.86 -15.73
N ALA A 219 -0.45 6.13 -15.71
CA ALA A 219 -0.01 5.40 -14.54
C ALA A 219 0.81 6.30 -13.61
N LEU A 220 0.41 6.36 -12.34
CA LEU A 220 1.07 7.13 -11.29
C LEU A 220 1.67 6.18 -10.26
N SER A 221 2.98 6.16 -10.16
CA SER A 221 3.74 5.27 -9.28
C SER A 221 4.36 6.00 -8.11
N ILE A 222 4.30 5.40 -6.92
CA ILE A 222 4.91 5.98 -5.71
C ILE A 222 6.45 5.94 -5.74
N SER A 223 7.04 5.07 -6.58
CA SER A 223 8.50 4.88 -6.67
C SER A 223 8.90 4.34 -8.04
N ALA A 224 10.17 4.50 -8.40
CA ALA A 224 10.75 3.94 -9.63
C ALA A 224 10.61 2.41 -9.73
N ALA A 225 10.70 1.70 -8.59
CA ALA A 225 10.50 0.25 -8.56
C ALA A 225 9.06 -0.15 -8.89
N ALA A 226 8.06 0.63 -8.45
CA ALA A 226 6.67 0.42 -8.82
C ALA A 226 6.43 0.75 -10.30
N ASP A 227 7.03 1.82 -10.82
CA ASP A 227 6.96 2.18 -12.23
C ASP A 227 7.58 1.11 -13.14
N ALA A 228 8.74 0.60 -12.79
CA ALA A 228 9.40 -0.47 -13.55
C ALA A 228 8.52 -1.72 -13.70
N ALA A 229 7.73 -2.07 -12.69
CA ALA A 229 6.82 -3.21 -12.71
C ALA A 229 5.63 -3.02 -13.68
N LEU A 230 5.36 -1.81 -14.14
CA LEU A 230 4.28 -1.47 -15.09
C LEU A 230 4.71 -1.52 -16.57
N ALA A 231 6.00 -1.72 -16.84
CA ALA A 231 6.58 -1.55 -18.18
C ALA A 231 5.99 -2.47 -19.26
N ALA A 232 5.40 -3.60 -18.88
CA ALA A 232 4.84 -4.58 -19.83
C ALA A 232 3.45 -4.22 -20.36
N VAL A 233 2.84 -3.13 -19.87
CA VAL A 233 1.51 -2.66 -20.30
C VAL A 233 1.67 -1.33 -21.03
N PRO A 234 1.00 -1.11 -22.15
CA PRO A 234 1.01 0.18 -22.83
C PRO A 234 0.21 1.19 -22.02
N TRP A 235 0.88 2.22 -21.52
CA TRP A 235 0.26 3.34 -20.79
C TRP A 235 0.26 4.58 -21.71
N TYR A 236 -0.73 5.46 -21.52
CA TYR A 236 -0.69 6.78 -22.17
C TYR A 236 0.57 7.55 -21.74
N ASP A 237 0.80 7.59 -20.43
CA ASP A 237 1.99 8.17 -19.81
C ASP A 237 2.28 7.45 -18.49
N ARG A 238 3.53 7.47 -18.06
CA ARG A 238 3.94 6.92 -16.75
C ARG A 238 4.70 7.98 -15.98
N ARG A 239 4.25 8.26 -14.75
CA ARG A 239 4.89 9.24 -13.87
C ARG A 239 5.16 8.66 -12.50
N THR A 240 6.31 9.02 -11.95
CA THR A 240 6.71 8.62 -10.60
C THR A 240 6.64 9.83 -9.67
N ALA A 241 6.14 9.63 -8.46
CA ALA A 241 6.15 10.64 -7.41
C ALA A 241 7.59 11.06 -7.07
N LEU A 242 7.81 12.35 -6.81
CA LEU A 242 9.15 12.88 -6.48
C LEU A 242 9.69 12.34 -5.15
N ARG A 243 8.80 11.90 -4.26
CA ARG A 243 9.11 11.22 -3.00
C ARG A 243 8.17 10.04 -2.82
N PRO A 244 8.58 8.95 -2.15
CA PRO A 244 7.75 7.76 -2.01
C PRO A 244 6.68 7.92 -0.92
N ASN A 245 5.83 8.93 -1.06
CA ASN A 245 4.73 9.22 -0.13
C ASN A 245 3.47 9.68 -0.88
N GLN A 246 2.33 9.59 -0.20
CA GLN A 246 1.03 9.95 -0.78
C GLN A 246 0.91 11.43 -1.15
N PRO A 247 1.41 12.41 -0.37
CA PRO A 247 1.37 13.81 -0.79
C PRO A 247 2.05 14.06 -2.12
N ALA A 248 3.28 13.55 -2.32
CA ALA A 248 4.00 13.72 -3.58
C ALA A 248 3.33 13.01 -4.78
N LEU A 249 2.57 11.93 -4.54
CA LEU A 249 1.77 11.29 -5.56
C LEU A 249 0.54 12.15 -5.92
N LEU A 250 -0.10 12.78 -4.95
CA LEU A 250 -1.18 13.74 -5.18
C LEU A 250 -0.69 15.01 -5.90
N ASP A 251 0.51 15.50 -5.60
CA ASP A 251 1.15 16.59 -6.34
C ASP A 251 1.36 16.23 -7.83
N ALA A 252 1.60 14.96 -8.13
CA ALA A 252 1.67 14.50 -9.51
C ALA A 252 0.30 14.48 -10.20
N VAL A 253 -0.77 14.13 -9.47
CA VAL A 253 -2.15 14.25 -9.95
C VAL A 253 -2.47 15.71 -10.26
N ASP A 254 -2.16 16.64 -9.35
CA ASP A 254 -2.43 18.07 -9.53
C ASP A 254 -1.78 18.62 -10.81
N ARG A 255 -0.49 18.27 -11.04
CA ARG A 255 0.23 18.68 -12.26
C ARG A 255 -0.44 18.18 -13.54
N ILE A 256 -0.92 16.94 -13.54
CA ILE A 256 -1.61 16.40 -14.73
C ILE A 256 -2.95 17.08 -14.94
N LEU A 257 -3.72 17.34 -13.88
CA LEU A 257 -4.98 18.07 -13.98
C LEU A 257 -4.78 19.48 -14.51
N ASP A 258 -3.72 20.18 -14.09
CA ASP A 258 -3.37 21.51 -14.61
C ASP A 258 -2.94 21.46 -16.09
N GLU A 259 -2.16 20.45 -16.49
CA GLU A 259 -1.81 20.21 -17.89
C GLU A 259 -3.04 19.92 -18.76
N MET A 260 -4.06 19.24 -18.20
CA MET A 260 -5.33 19.01 -18.89
C MET A 260 -6.15 20.29 -19.07
N ARG A 261 -6.16 21.18 -18.06
CA ARG A 261 -6.88 22.47 -18.11
C ARG A 261 -6.22 23.50 -19.04
N ASN A 262 -4.88 23.57 -19.04
CA ASN A 262 -4.14 24.55 -19.81
C ASN A 262 -4.08 24.25 -21.34
N LYS A 263 -4.59 23.12 -21.75
CA LYS A 263 -4.65 22.70 -23.16
C LYS A 263 -6.07 22.82 -23.75
N GLU A 264 -7.03 23.30 -22.97
CA GLU A 264 -8.37 23.74 -23.41
C GLU A 264 -8.34 25.19 -23.85
#